data_1eefa8366ef49ac4ed5f2c1575ecf002
#
_entry.id   1eefa8366ef49ac4ed5f2c1575ecf002
#
_cell.length_a   1.000
_cell.length_b   1.000
_cell.length_c   1.000
_cell.angle_alpha   90.00
_cell.angle_beta   90.00
_cell.angle_gamma   90.00
#
_symmetry.space_group_name_H-M   'P 1'
#
loop_
_entity.id
_entity.type
_entity.pdbx_description
1 polymer ?
#
loop_
_entity_poly.entity_id
_entity_poly.type
_entity_poly.pdbx_seq_one_letter_code
_entity_poly.pdbx_strand_id
1 'polypeptide(L)'
;MRTRLLLLLLAASLSAAGQSGGTNAASAPQLDQPSQAKPPAAVEQETDELKQQLDVDAAAISKIPSDPLVRPDPLAPIFHPVDKLSDRLAQAARLKFGATYTFLNQYATIVPDGTARHNQLSGRLDFTGAWSVYDHGSTAGSISLLVRSGTNIGVSQQFNLSDSLGSGLYLNCLQGGGPQEPITLNVLYWRQDFLKKRLSLYVGKIHPNEYVTLSMFNNDERTQFLNGANDGNLAVAYDGTYAGGGAVEFQATRHIYIHAIAVDTEGGQQRNIDTLVDRKYAEGVELGWASGSLGEQYRHYRIGMWRDDTKNSGSGYGGGFGFDHEFLNGWTPFGRFALSTSTGTAIKQIEGVGLAQVRPFGRRGDLFAIAFNHSEASHGKHHESVFESFYRLRLTQSVNLGPDLEVSIHPTYATKTYTPTLLGARMEIIF
;
A
#
# COMPACT_ATOMS: atom_id res chain seq x y z
N MET A 1 7.07 -22.88 -23.80
CA MET A 1 6.25 -24.05 -23.46
C MET A 1 5.79 -24.13 -21.99
N ARG A 2 6.26 -23.27 -21.08
CA ARG A 2 5.91 -23.30 -19.62
C ARG A 2 4.73 -22.39 -19.23
N THR A 3 4.41 -21.39 -20.02
CA THR A 3 3.32 -20.42 -19.75
C THR A 3 1.90 -21.01 -19.86
N ARG A 4 1.76 -22.21 -20.48
CA ARG A 4 0.45 -22.88 -20.61
C ARG A 4 -0.03 -23.64 -19.37
N LEU A 5 0.84 -23.84 -18.37
CA LEU A 5 0.49 -24.63 -17.19
C LEU A 5 -0.31 -23.82 -16.15
N LEU A 6 -0.07 -22.52 -16.05
CA LEU A 6 -0.76 -21.67 -15.09
C LEU A 6 -2.21 -21.39 -15.50
N LEU A 7 -2.45 -21.22 -16.80
CA LEU A 7 -3.80 -21.06 -17.37
C LEU A 7 -4.64 -22.34 -17.30
N LEU A 8 -4.02 -23.51 -17.32
CA LEU A 8 -4.71 -24.79 -17.19
C LEU A 8 -5.15 -25.11 -15.75
N LEU A 9 -4.45 -24.64 -14.74
CA LEU A 9 -4.86 -24.78 -13.34
C LEU A 9 -6.06 -23.90 -12.98
N LEU A 10 -6.21 -22.75 -13.60
CA LEU A 10 -7.41 -21.91 -13.46
C LEU A 10 -8.64 -22.48 -14.19
N ALA A 11 -8.46 -23.15 -15.31
CA ALA A 11 -9.55 -23.76 -16.07
C ALA A 11 -10.08 -25.06 -15.46
N ALA A 12 -9.24 -25.82 -14.75
CA ALA A 12 -9.60 -27.09 -14.14
C ALA A 12 -10.48 -26.93 -12.87
N SER A 13 -10.43 -25.78 -12.21
CA SER A 13 -11.24 -25.50 -11.01
C SER A 13 -12.69 -25.07 -11.33
N LEU A 14 -12.97 -24.70 -12.57
CA LEU A 14 -14.31 -24.27 -13.01
C LEU A 14 -15.22 -25.39 -13.51
N SER A 15 -14.68 -26.61 -13.75
CA SER A 15 -15.44 -27.73 -14.33
C SER A 15 -16.05 -28.70 -13.31
N ALA A 16 -15.85 -28.50 -12.01
CA ALA A 16 -16.30 -29.43 -10.96
C ALA A 16 -17.64 -29.10 -10.28
N ALA A 17 -18.35 -28.04 -10.71
CA ALA A 17 -19.58 -27.57 -10.04
C ALA A 17 -20.85 -27.76 -10.88
N GLY A 18 -20.98 -28.87 -11.60
CA GLY A 18 -22.18 -29.12 -12.38
C GLY A 18 -22.49 -30.60 -12.56
N GLN A 19 -23.06 -31.25 -11.57
CA GLN A 19 -24.00 -32.38 -11.71
C GLN A 19 -24.35 -32.96 -10.33
N SER A 20 -25.57 -32.79 -9.87
CA SER A 20 -26.31 -33.80 -9.13
C SER A 20 -27.80 -33.55 -9.29
N GLY A 21 -28.42 -34.55 -9.90
CA GLY A 21 -29.83 -34.60 -10.24
C GLY A 21 -30.74 -34.86 -9.03
N GLY A 22 -32.03 -34.59 -9.25
CA GLY A 22 -33.04 -34.67 -8.25
C GLY A 22 -33.50 -36.09 -7.88
N THR A 23 -34.07 -36.19 -6.71
CA THR A 23 -35.13 -37.15 -6.38
C THR A 23 -36.11 -36.55 -5.35
N ASN A 24 -37.38 -36.67 -5.65
CA ASN A 24 -38.54 -36.37 -4.76
C ASN A 24 -38.58 -37.29 -3.56
N ALA A 25 -38.91 -36.77 -2.37
CA ALA A 25 -39.74 -37.48 -1.43
C ALA A 25 -40.23 -36.62 -0.24
N ALA A 26 -41.53 -36.62 -0.07
CA ALA A 26 -42.33 -36.64 1.14
C ALA A 26 -42.20 -35.59 2.25
N SER A 27 -43.30 -34.91 2.45
CA SER A 27 -43.65 -34.02 3.58
C SER A 27 -43.55 -34.68 4.95
N ALA A 28 -42.90 -33.98 5.90
CA ALA A 28 -43.00 -34.21 7.34
C ALA A 28 -43.07 -32.85 8.08
N PRO A 29 -43.61 -32.76 9.31
CA PRO A 29 -44.30 -31.62 9.85
C PRO A 29 -43.38 -30.47 10.29
N GLN A 30 -43.90 -29.25 10.16
CA GLN A 30 -43.32 -27.98 10.60
C GLN A 30 -43.00 -28.03 12.11
N LEU A 31 -41.71 -28.02 12.43
CA LEU A 31 -41.20 -27.60 13.71
C LEU A 31 -40.86 -26.12 13.60
N ASP A 32 -41.27 -25.33 14.57
CA ASP A 32 -40.99 -23.89 14.67
C ASP A 32 -39.54 -23.58 14.40
N GLN A 33 -39.28 -22.80 13.34
CA GLN A 33 -37.97 -22.28 13.05
C GLN A 33 -37.59 -21.21 14.10
N PRO A 34 -36.45 -21.33 14.78
CA PRO A 34 -35.91 -20.21 15.53
C PRO A 34 -35.64 -19.08 14.53
N SER A 35 -36.11 -17.90 14.85
CA SER A 35 -35.88 -16.64 14.16
C SER A 35 -34.40 -16.57 13.69
N GLN A 36 -34.18 -16.58 12.37
CA GLN A 36 -32.89 -16.31 11.80
C GLN A 36 -32.50 -14.89 12.21
N ALA A 37 -31.60 -14.78 13.16
CA ALA A 37 -30.94 -13.52 13.46
C ALA A 37 -30.28 -13.02 12.18
N LYS A 38 -30.69 -11.87 11.71
CA LYS A 38 -30.06 -11.12 10.63
C LYS A 38 -28.56 -11.07 10.90
N PRO A 39 -27.66 -11.47 9.99
CA PRO A 39 -26.23 -11.32 10.21
C PRO A 39 -25.95 -9.86 10.58
N PRO A 40 -25.17 -9.58 11.60
CA PRO A 40 -24.94 -8.21 12.00
C PRO A 40 -24.30 -7.46 10.83
N ALA A 41 -24.85 -6.29 10.54
CA ALA A 41 -24.36 -5.34 9.52
C ALA A 41 -22.86 -5.02 9.67
N ALA A 42 -22.28 -5.30 10.85
CA ALA A 42 -20.86 -5.22 11.17
C ALA A 42 -19.96 -6.11 10.28
N VAL A 43 -20.39 -7.33 9.90
CA VAL A 43 -19.51 -8.26 9.13
C VAL A 43 -19.38 -7.86 7.66
N GLU A 44 -20.40 -7.22 7.07
CA GLU A 44 -20.28 -6.64 5.72
C GLU A 44 -19.45 -5.36 5.72
N GLN A 45 -19.53 -4.57 6.79
CA GLN A 45 -18.73 -3.37 6.98
C GLN A 45 -17.25 -3.68 7.22
N GLU A 46 -16.91 -4.74 7.98
CA GLU A 46 -15.54 -5.20 8.22
C GLU A 46 -14.79 -5.63 6.94
N THR A 47 -15.46 -6.32 6.02
CA THR A 47 -14.85 -6.72 4.75
C THR A 47 -14.64 -5.55 3.79
N ASP A 48 -15.51 -4.56 3.83
CA ASP A 48 -15.38 -3.35 3.02
C ASP A 48 -14.33 -2.39 3.59
N GLU A 49 -14.18 -2.30 4.91
CA GLU A 49 -13.13 -1.50 5.57
C GLU A 49 -11.74 -2.11 5.37
N LEU A 50 -11.60 -3.44 5.42
CA LEU A 50 -10.33 -4.12 5.13
C LEU A 50 -9.93 -3.93 3.66
N LYS A 51 -10.88 -4.03 2.72
CA LYS A 51 -10.64 -3.76 1.30
C LYS A 51 -10.35 -2.28 1.02
N GLN A 52 -10.99 -1.36 1.73
CA GLN A 52 -10.71 0.08 1.62
C GLN A 52 -9.33 0.47 2.18
N GLN A 53 -8.81 -0.26 3.16
CA GLN A 53 -7.47 -0.04 3.71
C GLN A 53 -6.37 -0.72 2.88
N LEU A 54 -6.69 -1.78 2.13
CA LEU A 54 -5.80 -2.39 1.15
C LEU A 54 -5.78 -1.60 -0.17
N ASP A 55 -6.79 -0.78 -0.42
CA ASP A 55 -6.86 0.15 -1.54
C ASP A 55 -6.45 1.55 -1.03
N VAL A 56 -5.13 1.80 -1.00
CA VAL A 56 -4.53 3.05 -0.49
C VAL A 56 -5.12 4.28 -1.16
N ASP A 57 -5.51 4.15 -2.41
CA ASP A 57 -6.10 5.24 -3.19
C ASP A 57 -7.56 5.51 -2.78
N ALA A 58 -8.30 4.49 -2.38
CA ALA A 58 -9.64 4.65 -1.83
C ALA A 58 -9.64 5.20 -0.39
N ALA A 59 -8.63 4.88 0.40
CA ALA A 59 -8.49 5.41 1.76
C ALA A 59 -8.26 6.93 1.78
N ALA A 60 -7.63 7.49 0.76
CA ALA A 60 -7.48 8.94 0.61
C ALA A 60 -8.82 9.66 0.37
N ILE A 61 -9.81 8.95 -0.21
CA ILE A 61 -11.15 9.48 -0.49
C ILE A 61 -12.08 9.36 0.71
N SER A 62 -11.87 8.38 1.58
CA SER A 62 -12.68 8.18 2.78
C SER A 62 -12.10 8.93 3.97
N LYS A 63 -12.80 9.95 4.44
CA LYS A 63 -12.46 10.62 5.70
C LYS A 63 -12.74 9.67 6.87
N ILE A 64 -11.67 9.06 7.40
CA ILE A 64 -11.76 8.16 8.55
C ILE A 64 -12.32 8.93 9.76
N PRO A 65 -13.34 8.39 10.48
CA PRO A 65 -13.83 9.01 11.70
C PRO A 65 -12.69 9.27 12.68
N SER A 66 -12.48 10.52 13.07
CA SER A 66 -11.34 10.91 13.89
C SER A 66 -11.76 11.91 14.96
N ASP A 67 -10.97 12.01 16.03
CA ASP A 67 -11.11 12.99 17.08
C ASP A 67 -10.03 14.08 16.93
N PRO A 68 -10.23 15.08 16.04
CA PRO A 68 -9.24 16.11 15.81
C PRO A 68 -9.00 16.93 17.08
N LEU A 69 -7.75 17.39 17.25
CA LEU A 69 -7.33 18.18 18.39
C LEU A 69 -7.97 19.58 18.36
N VAL A 70 -8.11 20.15 17.16
CA VAL A 70 -8.66 21.50 16.95
C VAL A 70 -10.02 21.40 16.27
N ARG A 71 -11.03 21.98 16.91
CA ARG A 71 -12.40 22.10 16.39
C ARG A 71 -12.94 23.51 16.65
N PRO A 72 -13.62 24.17 15.67
CA PRO A 72 -13.85 23.70 14.31
C PRO A 72 -12.58 23.68 13.48
N ASP A 73 -12.61 22.96 12.34
CA ASP A 73 -11.50 22.94 11.38
C ASP A 73 -11.38 24.31 10.69
N PRO A 74 -10.26 25.02 10.82
CA PRO A 74 -10.08 26.34 10.20
C PRO A 74 -10.01 26.30 8.67
N LEU A 75 -9.70 25.15 8.08
CA LEU A 75 -9.65 24.95 6.62
C LEU A 75 -10.99 24.52 6.03
N ALA A 76 -11.97 24.15 6.86
CA ALA A 76 -13.28 23.72 6.41
C ALA A 76 -13.96 24.71 5.44
N PRO A 77 -13.91 26.04 5.61
CA PRO A 77 -14.51 26.97 4.65
C PRO A 77 -13.92 26.87 3.26
N ILE A 78 -12.63 26.53 3.15
CA ILE A 78 -11.91 26.38 1.88
C ILE A 78 -12.26 25.06 1.19
N PHE A 79 -12.34 23.95 1.97
CA PHE A 79 -12.53 22.61 1.41
C PHE A 79 -14.00 22.18 1.30
N HIS A 80 -14.91 22.77 2.07
CA HIS A 80 -16.34 22.48 1.98
C HIS A 80 -16.95 22.55 0.55
N PRO A 81 -16.59 23.52 -0.31
CA PRO A 81 -17.09 23.54 -1.68
C PRO A 81 -16.64 22.29 -2.48
N VAL A 82 -15.40 21.84 -2.29
CA VAL A 82 -14.83 20.65 -2.94
C VAL A 82 -15.51 19.39 -2.43
N ASP A 83 -15.65 19.26 -1.10
CA ASP A 83 -16.38 18.16 -0.46
C ASP A 83 -17.80 18.06 -1.01
N LYS A 84 -18.55 19.19 -1.03
CA LYS A 84 -19.91 19.22 -1.58
C LYS A 84 -20.00 18.84 -3.05
N LEU A 85 -18.99 19.21 -3.85
CA LEU A 85 -18.93 18.80 -5.25
C LEU A 85 -18.67 17.31 -5.37
N SER A 86 -17.71 16.77 -4.62
CA SER A 86 -17.42 15.33 -4.58
C SER A 86 -18.65 14.53 -4.14
N ASP A 87 -19.34 14.97 -3.08
CA ASP A 87 -20.58 14.32 -2.60
C ASP A 87 -21.71 14.35 -3.64
N ARG A 88 -21.91 15.49 -4.33
CA ARG A 88 -22.90 15.60 -5.41
C ARG A 88 -22.58 14.66 -6.56
N LEU A 89 -21.31 14.58 -6.98
CA LEU A 89 -20.89 13.68 -8.05
C LEU A 89 -20.99 12.21 -7.60
N ALA A 90 -20.69 11.91 -6.34
CA ALA A 90 -20.87 10.58 -5.77
C ALA A 90 -22.35 10.14 -5.83
N GLN A 91 -23.28 11.06 -5.50
CA GLN A 91 -24.72 10.77 -5.56
C GLN A 91 -25.27 10.71 -6.98
N ALA A 92 -24.87 11.65 -7.85
CA ALA A 92 -25.41 11.78 -9.20
C ALA A 92 -24.79 10.80 -10.20
N ALA A 93 -23.49 10.55 -10.10
CA ALA A 93 -22.70 9.82 -11.08
C ALA A 93 -21.89 8.66 -10.47
N ARG A 94 -21.97 8.41 -9.17
CA ARG A 94 -21.15 7.43 -8.44
C ARG A 94 -19.62 7.70 -8.60
N LEU A 95 -19.26 8.95 -8.80
CA LEU A 95 -17.88 9.40 -8.93
C LEU A 95 -17.45 10.09 -7.65
N LYS A 96 -16.43 9.58 -6.98
CA LYS A 96 -15.76 10.21 -5.84
C LYS A 96 -14.39 10.70 -6.27
N PHE A 97 -13.95 11.79 -5.70
CA PHE A 97 -12.57 12.26 -5.84
C PHE A 97 -12.13 12.96 -4.57
N GLY A 98 -10.84 13.04 -4.38
CA GLY A 98 -10.20 13.75 -3.28
C GLY A 98 -8.77 14.10 -3.65
N ALA A 99 -8.14 14.92 -2.83
CA ALA A 99 -6.74 15.23 -2.99
C ALA A 99 -6.06 15.34 -1.62
N THR A 100 -4.76 15.06 -1.61
CA THR A 100 -3.91 15.26 -0.43
C THR A 100 -2.66 16.01 -0.86
N TYR A 101 -2.23 16.96 -0.03
CA TYR A 101 -0.93 17.59 -0.16
C TYR A 101 -0.09 17.24 1.04
N THR A 102 1.06 16.61 0.80
CA THR A 102 1.99 16.21 1.85
C THR A 102 3.26 17.04 1.76
N PHE A 103 3.61 17.69 2.85
CA PHE A 103 4.86 18.42 3.04
C PHE A 103 5.74 17.69 4.05
N LEU A 104 7.03 17.58 3.76
CA LEU A 104 8.02 16.94 4.61
C LEU A 104 9.29 17.77 4.67
N ASN A 105 9.77 18.05 5.87
CA ASN A 105 11.11 18.55 6.13
C ASN A 105 11.91 17.49 6.89
N GLN A 106 13.08 17.11 6.40
CA GLN A 106 14.01 16.22 7.07
C GLN A 106 15.36 16.92 7.28
N TYR A 107 15.98 16.69 8.44
CA TYR A 107 17.31 17.16 8.81
C TYR A 107 18.19 15.99 9.22
N ALA A 108 19.32 15.81 8.54
CA ALA A 108 20.34 14.81 8.91
C ALA A 108 21.38 15.43 9.84
N THR A 109 21.62 14.77 10.98
CA THR A 109 22.61 15.25 11.99
C THR A 109 24.04 15.16 11.47
N ILE A 110 24.32 14.17 10.65
CA ILE A 110 25.63 13.90 10.06
C ILE A 110 25.44 13.75 8.55
N VAL A 111 26.29 14.42 7.79
CA VAL A 111 26.41 14.25 6.33
C VAL A 111 27.88 13.99 5.99
N PRO A 112 28.19 13.28 4.91
CA PRO A 112 29.57 13.03 4.49
C PRO A 112 30.33 14.32 4.17
N ASP A 113 31.64 14.26 4.29
CA ASP A 113 32.54 15.36 3.94
C ASP A 113 32.26 15.84 2.51
N GLY A 114 32.16 17.15 2.31
CA GLY A 114 31.87 17.77 1.02
C GLY A 114 30.38 18.01 0.73
N THR A 115 29.47 17.50 1.55
CA THR A 115 28.03 17.78 1.47
C THR A 115 27.70 18.94 2.40
N ALA A 116 27.29 20.09 1.83
CA ALA A 116 26.96 21.27 2.63
C ALA A 116 25.51 21.28 3.14
N ARG A 117 24.68 20.32 2.74
CA ARG A 117 23.25 20.33 3.01
C ARG A 117 22.84 19.22 3.95
N HIS A 118 22.25 19.61 5.06
CA HIS A 118 21.63 18.72 6.04
C HIS A 118 20.12 18.60 5.88
N ASN A 119 19.49 19.56 5.21
CA ASN A 119 18.02 19.63 5.09
C ASN A 119 17.57 19.18 3.71
N GLN A 120 16.48 18.43 3.72
CA GLN A 120 15.67 18.11 2.55
C GLN A 120 14.22 18.57 2.79
N LEU A 121 13.67 19.29 1.81
CA LEU A 121 12.26 19.65 1.76
C LEU A 121 11.61 18.87 0.61
N SER A 122 10.44 18.31 0.87
CA SER A 122 9.63 17.61 -0.12
C SER A 122 8.18 18.06 -0.03
N GLY A 123 7.53 18.17 -1.17
CA GLY A 123 6.10 18.50 -1.24
C GLY A 123 5.46 17.77 -2.40
N ARG A 124 4.34 17.06 -2.15
CA ARG A 124 3.66 16.25 -3.16
C ARG A 124 2.15 16.41 -3.06
N LEU A 125 1.52 16.61 -4.21
CA LEU A 125 0.07 16.60 -4.36
C LEU A 125 -0.34 15.28 -5.00
N ASP A 126 -1.23 14.54 -4.34
CA ASP A 126 -1.87 13.33 -4.84
C ASP A 126 -3.35 13.65 -5.08
N PHE A 127 -3.83 13.41 -6.29
CA PHE A 127 -5.24 13.50 -6.65
C PHE A 127 -5.76 12.11 -6.94
N THR A 128 -6.82 11.69 -6.24
CA THR A 128 -7.44 10.37 -6.37
C THR A 128 -8.84 10.48 -6.92
N GLY A 129 -9.25 9.48 -7.70
CA GLY A 129 -10.60 9.37 -8.22
C GLY A 129 -11.06 7.92 -8.25
N ALA A 130 -12.34 7.69 -7.91
CA ALA A 130 -12.96 6.37 -8.02
C ALA A 130 -14.36 6.53 -8.61
N TRP A 131 -14.62 5.82 -9.71
CA TRP A 131 -15.90 5.82 -10.41
C TRP A 131 -16.50 4.42 -10.42
N SER A 132 -17.61 4.23 -9.69
CA SER A 132 -18.41 3.02 -9.76
C SER A 132 -19.32 3.09 -10.98
N VAL A 133 -18.91 2.45 -12.08
CA VAL A 133 -19.63 2.49 -13.37
C VAL A 133 -20.95 1.76 -13.27
N TYR A 134 -20.94 0.58 -12.64
CA TYR A 134 -22.16 -0.16 -12.32
C TYR A 134 -21.96 -1.04 -11.08
N ASP A 135 -23.08 -1.37 -10.41
CA ASP A 135 -23.15 -2.34 -9.32
C ASP A 135 -24.50 -3.05 -9.38
N HIS A 136 -24.46 -4.35 -9.62
CA HIS A 136 -25.63 -5.23 -9.67
C HIS A 136 -25.61 -6.24 -8.51
N GLY A 137 -24.90 -5.96 -7.44
CA GLY A 137 -24.81 -6.78 -6.23
C GLY A 137 -23.89 -7.99 -6.38
N SER A 138 -24.10 -8.84 -7.39
CA SER A 138 -23.21 -9.99 -7.64
C SER A 138 -21.99 -9.63 -8.50
N THR A 139 -22.10 -8.56 -9.28
CA THR A 139 -21.05 -8.05 -10.16
C THR A 139 -21.00 -6.53 -10.08
N ALA A 140 -19.82 -5.96 -10.08
CA ALA A 140 -19.61 -4.52 -10.12
C ALA A 140 -18.41 -4.17 -10.99
N GLY A 141 -18.44 -2.97 -11.58
CA GLY A 141 -17.35 -2.45 -12.39
C GLY A 141 -17.00 -1.05 -11.96
N SER A 142 -15.70 -0.78 -11.76
CA SER A 142 -15.20 0.53 -11.35
C SER A 142 -13.89 0.90 -12.03
N ILE A 143 -13.62 2.20 -12.06
CA ILE A 143 -12.35 2.77 -12.50
C ILE A 143 -11.73 3.50 -11.31
N SER A 144 -10.43 3.28 -11.10
CA SER A 144 -9.63 4.02 -10.11
C SER A 144 -8.52 4.81 -10.78
N LEU A 145 -8.23 5.96 -10.23
CA LEU A 145 -7.27 6.94 -10.76
C LEU A 145 -6.43 7.50 -9.62
N LEU A 146 -5.10 7.54 -9.80
CA LEU A 146 -4.18 8.35 -9.01
C LEU A 146 -3.32 9.19 -9.96
N VAL A 147 -3.41 10.49 -9.82
CA VAL A 147 -2.52 11.46 -10.46
C VAL A 147 -1.68 12.11 -9.38
N ARG A 148 -0.38 12.09 -9.56
CA ARG A 148 0.59 12.59 -8.59
C ARG A 148 1.37 13.73 -9.21
N SER A 149 1.56 14.82 -8.47
CA SER A 149 2.51 15.84 -8.85
C SER A 149 3.93 15.35 -8.59
N GLY A 150 4.89 15.97 -9.27
CA GLY A 150 6.30 15.80 -8.90
C GLY A 150 6.54 16.24 -7.45
N THR A 151 7.57 15.69 -6.87
CA THR A 151 7.89 15.70 -5.44
C THR A 151 8.26 17.05 -4.84
N ASN A 152 8.16 18.14 -5.58
CA ASN A 152 8.59 19.47 -5.13
C ASN A 152 7.62 20.59 -5.45
N ILE A 153 6.33 20.34 -5.52
CA ILE A 153 5.37 21.43 -5.61
C ILE A 153 5.53 22.35 -4.39
N GLY A 154 5.81 23.60 -4.65
CA GLY A 154 6.08 24.60 -3.61
C GLY A 154 7.49 24.53 -2.98
N VAL A 155 8.33 23.63 -3.47
CA VAL A 155 9.71 23.45 -2.97
C VAL A 155 10.68 23.35 -4.15
N SER A 156 11.58 24.31 -4.31
CA SER A 156 12.50 24.36 -5.45
C SER A 156 13.74 23.49 -5.34
N GLN A 157 13.73 22.44 -4.52
CA GLN A 157 14.93 21.72 -4.14
C GLN A 157 15.03 20.34 -4.80
N GLN A 158 16.15 20.10 -5.51
CA GLN A 158 16.46 18.81 -6.18
C GLN A 158 17.43 17.95 -5.34
N PHE A 159 17.54 18.18 -4.05
CA PHE A 159 18.47 17.49 -3.20
C PHE A 159 17.85 16.23 -2.61
N ASN A 160 18.55 15.09 -2.68
CA ASN A 160 18.14 13.82 -2.10
C ASN A 160 19.09 13.41 -0.98
N LEU A 161 18.57 13.33 0.24
CA LEU A 161 19.35 12.89 1.40
C LEU A 161 19.80 11.44 1.28
N SER A 162 19.01 10.54 0.71
CA SER A 162 19.37 9.13 0.55
C SER A 162 20.66 9.00 -0.25
N ASP A 163 20.74 9.67 -1.42
CA ASP A 163 21.93 9.65 -2.27
C ASP A 163 23.13 10.28 -1.55
N SER A 164 22.90 11.41 -0.86
CA SER A 164 23.94 12.14 -0.15
C SER A 164 24.54 11.36 1.02
N LEU A 165 23.70 10.57 1.70
CA LEU A 165 24.12 9.71 2.80
C LEU A 165 24.59 8.33 2.33
N GLY A 166 24.42 8.00 1.05
CA GLY A 166 24.76 6.69 0.51
C GLY A 166 23.86 5.57 1.03
N SER A 167 22.62 5.89 1.37
CA SER A 167 21.63 4.88 1.77
C SER A 167 21.08 4.15 0.55
N GLY A 168 20.94 2.82 0.66
CA GLY A 168 20.24 1.98 -0.31
C GLY A 168 18.75 1.78 -0.02
N LEU A 169 18.26 2.36 1.06
CA LEU A 169 16.90 2.08 1.59
C LEU A 169 15.88 3.19 1.35
N TYR A 170 16.20 4.20 0.56
CA TYR A 170 15.30 5.33 0.32
C TYR A 170 14.77 5.96 1.61
N LEU A 171 15.56 6.84 2.23
CA LEU A 171 15.21 7.51 3.49
C LEU A 171 13.95 8.40 3.39
N ASN A 172 13.44 8.61 2.20
CA ASN A 172 12.26 9.42 1.94
C ASN A 172 11.49 8.89 0.73
N CYS A 173 10.57 7.97 0.95
CA CYS A 173 9.69 7.44 -0.10
C CYS A 173 8.70 8.49 -0.65
N LEU A 174 8.42 9.55 0.11
CA LEU A 174 7.59 10.65 -0.40
C LEU A 174 8.24 11.32 -1.62
N GLN A 175 9.56 11.43 -1.64
CA GLN A 175 10.26 12.06 -2.75
C GLN A 175 10.41 11.15 -3.96
N GLY A 176 10.49 9.83 -3.77
CA GLY A 176 10.87 8.91 -4.84
C GLY A 176 12.26 9.21 -5.42
N GLY A 177 12.90 8.26 -6.05
CA GLY A 177 14.27 8.41 -6.57
C GLY A 177 14.38 9.03 -7.96
N GLY A 178 13.35 9.67 -8.50
CA GLY A 178 13.34 10.12 -9.89
C GLY A 178 13.47 11.62 -10.10
N PRO A 179 13.78 12.06 -11.32
CA PRO A 179 13.72 13.46 -11.68
C PRO A 179 12.31 13.98 -11.47
N GLN A 180 12.22 15.26 -11.13
CA GLN A 180 10.93 15.90 -10.87
C GLN A 180 10.11 15.97 -12.13
N GLU A 181 9.03 15.21 -12.15
CA GLU A 181 8.00 15.42 -13.14
C GLU A 181 6.89 16.27 -12.56
N PRO A 182 6.37 17.22 -13.34
CA PRO A 182 5.35 18.13 -12.85
C PRO A 182 4.05 17.38 -12.50
N ILE A 183 3.66 16.40 -13.31
CA ILE A 183 2.44 15.60 -13.10
C ILE A 183 2.64 14.22 -13.73
N THR A 184 2.28 13.16 -13.01
CA THR A 184 2.32 11.77 -13.49
C THR A 184 1.00 11.05 -13.24
N LEU A 185 0.61 10.20 -14.18
CA LEU A 185 -0.48 9.26 -14.01
C LEU A 185 0.10 8.00 -13.35
N ASN A 186 -0.11 7.83 -12.05
CA ASN A 186 0.42 6.71 -11.28
C ASN A 186 -0.47 5.48 -11.38
N VAL A 187 -1.76 5.66 -11.21
CA VAL A 187 -2.73 4.56 -11.26
C VAL A 187 -3.85 4.92 -12.23
N LEU A 188 -4.21 3.97 -13.06
CA LEU A 188 -5.45 3.98 -13.86
C LEU A 188 -5.80 2.54 -14.21
N TYR A 189 -6.76 1.98 -13.52
CA TYR A 189 -7.21 0.63 -13.81
C TYR A 189 -8.72 0.50 -13.82
N TRP A 190 -9.18 -0.52 -14.54
CA TRP A 190 -10.51 -1.09 -14.43
C TRP A 190 -10.49 -2.20 -13.39
N ARG A 191 -11.45 -2.19 -12.46
CA ARG A 191 -11.74 -3.27 -11.53
C ARG A 191 -13.07 -3.89 -11.90
N GLN A 192 -13.09 -5.23 -12.01
CA GLN A 192 -14.28 -6.03 -12.24
C GLN A 192 -14.49 -6.98 -11.08
N ASP A 193 -15.59 -6.80 -10.34
CA ASP A 193 -16.00 -7.67 -9.26
C ASP A 193 -16.97 -8.73 -9.74
N PHE A 194 -16.82 -9.94 -9.22
CA PHE A 194 -17.68 -11.10 -9.41
C PHE A 194 -17.99 -11.77 -8.09
N LEU A 195 -18.99 -12.69 -8.09
CA LEU A 195 -19.30 -13.55 -6.96
C LEU A 195 -19.57 -12.75 -5.65
N LYS A 196 -20.29 -11.64 -5.74
CA LYS A 196 -20.52 -10.72 -4.61
C LYS A 196 -19.19 -10.21 -4.04
N LYS A 197 -18.30 -9.73 -4.90
CA LYS A 197 -16.98 -9.19 -4.59
C LYS A 197 -15.98 -10.20 -4.00
N ARG A 198 -16.27 -11.52 -4.10
CA ARG A 198 -15.30 -12.55 -3.69
C ARG A 198 -14.18 -12.75 -4.70
N LEU A 199 -14.39 -12.38 -5.96
CA LEU A 199 -13.38 -12.38 -7.01
C LEU A 199 -13.33 -10.98 -7.61
N SER A 200 -12.16 -10.36 -7.60
CA SER A 200 -11.90 -9.08 -8.23
C SER A 200 -10.76 -9.21 -9.22
N LEU A 201 -10.96 -8.65 -10.41
CA LEU A 201 -9.94 -8.58 -11.47
C LEU A 201 -9.59 -7.11 -11.68
N TYR A 202 -8.30 -6.82 -11.80
CA TYR A 202 -7.76 -5.50 -12.04
C TYR A 202 -6.98 -5.50 -13.35
N VAL A 203 -7.20 -4.53 -14.21
CA VAL A 203 -6.47 -4.40 -15.48
C VAL A 203 -6.19 -2.94 -15.76
N GLY A 204 -4.94 -2.60 -16.00
CA GLY A 204 -4.50 -1.24 -16.27
C GLY A 204 -3.13 -0.93 -15.70
N LYS A 205 -2.90 0.31 -15.34
CA LYS A 205 -1.72 0.75 -14.61
C LYS A 205 -2.01 0.63 -13.11
N ILE A 206 -1.33 -0.29 -12.44
CA ILE A 206 -1.55 -0.63 -11.02
C ILE A 206 -0.28 -0.40 -10.20
N HIS A 207 -0.43 -0.36 -8.87
CA HIS A 207 0.67 -0.37 -7.92
C HIS A 207 0.90 -1.81 -7.45
N PRO A 208 1.93 -2.52 -7.95
CA PRO A 208 2.09 -3.94 -7.68
C PRO A 208 2.26 -4.30 -6.21
N ASN A 209 2.90 -3.42 -5.43
CA ASN A 209 3.16 -3.65 -4.01
C ASN A 209 1.88 -3.74 -3.15
N GLU A 210 0.73 -3.29 -3.68
CA GLU A 210 -0.56 -3.40 -2.97
C GLU A 210 -1.10 -4.84 -2.93
N TYR A 211 -0.56 -5.74 -3.77
CA TYR A 211 -1.09 -7.09 -3.92
C TYR A 211 -0.22 -8.18 -3.34
N VAL A 212 1.05 -7.90 -3.01
CA VAL A 212 1.98 -8.90 -2.49
C VAL A 212 2.81 -8.31 -1.36
N THR A 213 2.77 -8.94 -0.20
CA THR A 213 3.50 -8.63 1.03
C THR A 213 3.14 -7.30 1.70
N LEU A 214 1.97 -6.74 1.40
CA LEU A 214 1.49 -5.51 2.01
C LEU A 214 1.21 -5.67 3.51
N SER A 215 1.65 -4.72 4.31
CA SER A 215 1.29 -4.59 5.72
C SER A 215 0.42 -3.37 5.94
N MET A 216 -0.46 -3.44 6.92
CA MET A 216 -1.31 -2.33 7.32
C MET A 216 -0.52 -1.08 7.77
N PHE A 217 0.72 -1.25 8.22
CA PHE A 217 1.53 -0.17 8.76
C PHE A 217 2.73 0.21 7.89
N ASN A 218 2.92 -0.45 6.74
CA ASN A 218 4.08 -0.33 5.88
C ASN A 218 3.68 -0.10 4.42
N ASN A 219 2.77 0.84 4.15
CA ASN A 219 2.20 0.98 2.81
C ASN A 219 1.84 2.41 2.40
N ASP A 220 2.13 3.41 3.23
CA ASP A 220 1.77 4.80 2.91
C ASP A 220 2.75 5.79 3.53
N GLU A 221 3.70 6.25 2.75
CA GLU A 221 4.71 7.22 3.12
C GLU A 221 4.14 8.61 3.47
N ARG A 222 2.86 8.88 3.18
CA ARG A 222 2.20 10.13 3.57
C ARG A 222 1.80 10.13 5.04
N THR A 223 1.40 8.98 5.57
CA THR A 223 0.76 8.86 6.88
C THR A 223 1.44 7.87 7.82
N GLN A 224 2.38 7.08 7.31
CA GLN A 224 3.08 6.02 8.04
C GLN A 224 4.60 6.23 7.98
N PHE A 225 5.38 5.16 7.82
CA PHE A 225 6.84 5.25 7.72
C PHE A 225 7.29 5.94 6.43
N LEU A 226 8.42 6.65 6.51
CA LEU A 226 9.03 7.35 5.37
C LEU A 226 10.12 6.53 4.68
N ASN A 227 10.78 5.66 5.45
CA ASN A 227 11.90 4.88 4.94
C ASN A 227 11.42 3.71 4.09
N GLY A 228 11.99 3.52 2.93
CA GLY A 228 11.63 2.44 2.02
C GLY A 228 11.82 1.03 2.60
N ALA A 229 12.67 0.87 3.62
CA ALA A 229 12.73 -0.37 4.38
C ALA A 229 11.44 -0.63 5.17
N ASN A 230 10.69 0.40 5.52
CA ASN A 230 9.43 0.33 6.25
C ASN A 230 8.22 0.59 5.34
N ASP A 231 8.41 1.18 4.16
CA ASP A 231 7.36 1.47 3.19
C ASP A 231 7.44 0.49 2.00
N GLY A 232 6.53 -0.47 1.97
CA GLY A 232 6.53 -1.54 0.98
C GLY A 232 7.58 -2.63 1.24
N ASN A 233 7.93 -3.41 0.24
CA ASN A 233 8.90 -4.50 0.33
C ASN A 233 9.96 -4.39 -0.77
N LEU A 234 11.11 -3.86 -0.42
CA LEU A 234 12.22 -3.61 -1.35
C LEU A 234 12.87 -4.88 -1.92
N ALA A 235 12.60 -6.05 -1.35
CA ALA A 235 13.07 -7.34 -1.90
C ALA A 235 12.14 -7.89 -2.98
N VAL A 236 10.95 -7.33 -3.15
CA VAL A 236 10.06 -7.68 -4.26
C VAL A 236 10.52 -6.93 -5.50
N ALA A 237 10.84 -7.66 -6.53
CA ALA A 237 11.40 -7.12 -7.75
C ALA A 237 10.31 -6.55 -8.67
N TYR A 238 9.80 -5.42 -8.31
CA TYR A 238 9.05 -4.59 -9.26
C TYR A 238 9.87 -3.34 -9.50
N ASP A 239 10.62 -3.34 -10.58
CA ASP A 239 11.51 -2.22 -10.93
C ASP A 239 10.71 -0.92 -11.21
N GLY A 240 9.40 -1.05 -11.46
CA GLY A 240 8.48 0.07 -11.55
C GLY A 240 7.46 0.06 -10.43
N THR A 241 7.47 1.11 -9.62
CA THR A 241 6.48 1.29 -8.56
C THR A 241 5.03 1.29 -9.09
N TYR A 242 4.82 1.66 -10.36
CA TYR A 242 3.52 1.70 -11.03
C TYR A 242 3.66 1.12 -12.43
N ALA A 243 2.97 0.04 -12.72
CA ALA A 243 3.17 -0.71 -13.96
C ALA A 243 1.86 -1.10 -14.64
N GLY A 244 1.93 -1.20 -15.97
CA GLY A 244 0.86 -1.80 -16.77
C GLY A 244 0.77 -3.30 -16.53
N GLY A 245 -0.45 -3.81 -16.36
CA GLY A 245 -0.66 -5.24 -16.10
C GLY A 245 -2.01 -5.54 -15.51
N GLY A 246 -2.05 -6.52 -14.62
CA GLY A 246 -3.28 -6.91 -13.96
C GLY A 246 -3.05 -7.64 -12.64
N ALA A 247 -4.10 -7.68 -11.84
CA ALA A 247 -4.14 -8.41 -10.59
C ALA A 247 -5.45 -9.18 -10.44
N VAL A 248 -5.42 -10.20 -9.62
CA VAL A 248 -6.57 -11.01 -9.23
C VAL A 248 -6.57 -11.09 -7.72
N GLU A 249 -7.71 -10.80 -7.11
CA GLU A 249 -7.98 -11.05 -5.70
C GLU A 249 -9.11 -12.06 -5.59
N PHE A 250 -8.89 -13.11 -4.83
CA PHE A 250 -9.90 -14.14 -4.57
C PHE A 250 -10.05 -14.40 -3.09
N GLN A 251 -11.23 -14.10 -2.56
CA GLN A 251 -11.62 -14.41 -1.19
C GLN A 251 -12.14 -15.85 -1.13
N ALA A 252 -11.29 -16.81 -0.79
CA ALA A 252 -11.63 -18.22 -0.72
C ALA A 252 -12.62 -18.52 0.41
N THR A 253 -12.37 -17.95 1.60
CA THR A 253 -13.28 -17.99 2.76
C THR A 253 -13.38 -16.58 3.37
N ARG A 254 -14.15 -16.40 4.43
CA ARG A 254 -14.20 -15.11 5.16
C ARG A 254 -12.84 -14.64 5.70
N HIS A 255 -11.85 -15.52 5.81
CA HIS A 255 -10.55 -15.23 6.39
C HIS A 255 -9.38 -15.50 5.44
N ILE A 256 -9.54 -16.36 4.43
CA ILE A 256 -8.45 -16.78 3.55
C ILE A 256 -8.65 -16.11 2.20
N TYR A 257 -7.61 -15.45 1.72
CA TYR A 257 -7.56 -14.85 0.41
C TYR A 257 -6.33 -15.32 -0.38
N ILE A 258 -6.40 -15.14 -1.69
CA ILE A 258 -5.31 -15.34 -2.64
C ILE A 258 -5.25 -14.10 -3.52
N HIS A 259 -4.08 -13.50 -3.62
CA HIS A 259 -3.77 -12.47 -4.60
C HIS A 259 -2.81 -13.02 -5.64
N ALA A 260 -2.95 -12.58 -6.88
CA ALA A 260 -1.99 -12.87 -7.94
C ALA A 260 -1.85 -11.63 -8.82
N ILE A 261 -0.62 -11.35 -9.26
CA ILE A 261 -0.31 -10.22 -10.13
C ILE A 261 0.57 -10.65 -11.29
N ALA A 262 0.44 -9.92 -12.39
CA ALA A 262 1.37 -9.95 -13.50
C ALA A 262 1.47 -8.52 -14.07
N VAL A 263 2.64 -7.92 -13.96
CA VAL A 263 2.90 -6.54 -14.36
C VAL A 263 4.17 -6.44 -15.20
N ASP A 264 4.25 -5.39 -15.99
CA ASP A 264 5.43 -5.05 -16.76
C ASP A 264 6.60 -4.65 -15.85
N THR A 265 7.75 -5.30 -15.98
CA THR A 265 8.96 -4.99 -15.19
C THR A 265 9.62 -3.69 -15.60
N GLU A 266 9.35 -3.19 -16.81
CA GLU A 266 9.91 -1.93 -17.33
C GLU A 266 8.94 -0.75 -17.19
N GLY A 267 7.78 -0.97 -16.57
CA GLY A 267 6.82 0.06 -16.19
C GLY A 267 7.39 1.04 -15.18
N GLY A 268 6.68 2.09 -14.90
CA GLY A 268 7.10 3.11 -13.93
C GLY A 268 6.15 4.29 -13.90
N GLN A 269 6.42 5.24 -13.02
CA GLN A 269 5.58 6.43 -12.89
C GLN A 269 5.45 7.19 -14.23
N GLN A 270 6.54 7.28 -14.97
CA GLN A 270 6.62 8.03 -16.24
C GLN A 270 6.18 7.21 -17.44
N ARG A 271 6.22 5.89 -17.35
CA ARG A 271 5.81 4.98 -18.42
C ARG A 271 4.40 4.47 -18.15
N ASN A 272 3.62 4.33 -19.17
CA ASN A 272 2.26 3.83 -19.04
C ASN A 272 2.18 2.34 -19.40
N ILE A 273 1.97 2.04 -20.67
CA ILE A 273 1.78 0.69 -21.19
C ILE A 273 2.68 0.39 -22.38
N ASP A 274 3.56 1.30 -22.71
CA ASP A 274 4.42 1.24 -23.91
C ASP A 274 5.42 0.09 -23.87
N THR A 275 5.86 -0.33 -22.68
CA THR A 275 6.81 -1.43 -22.46
C THR A 275 6.18 -2.81 -22.35
N LEU A 276 4.84 -2.92 -22.28
CA LEU A 276 4.15 -4.23 -22.29
C LEU A 276 4.49 -5.12 -23.52
N VAL A 277 4.88 -4.50 -24.64
CA VAL A 277 5.27 -5.21 -25.85
C VAL A 277 6.60 -5.95 -25.71
N ASP A 278 7.45 -5.58 -24.75
CA ASP A 278 8.75 -6.20 -24.53
C ASP A 278 8.64 -7.57 -23.83
N ARG A 279 7.45 -7.93 -23.36
CA ARG A 279 7.08 -9.23 -22.79
C ARG A 279 7.94 -9.62 -21.57
N LYS A 280 8.32 -8.65 -20.78
CA LYS A 280 9.02 -8.84 -19.53
C LYS A 280 8.08 -8.56 -18.37
N TYR A 281 7.84 -9.58 -17.58
CA TYR A 281 6.83 -9.50 -16.53
C TYR A 281 7.43 -9.83 -15.17
N ALA A 282 6.96 -9.09 -14.15
CA ALA A 282 7.01 -9.49 -12.78
C ALA A 282 5.67 -10.17 -12.44
N GLU A 283 5.76 -11.33 -11.84
CA GLU A 283 4.62 -12.14 -11.44
C GLU A 283 4.70 -12.40 -9.94
N GLY A 284 3.58 -12.34 -9.23
CA GLY A 284 3.53 -12.59 -7.81
C GLY A 284 2.26 -13.31 -7.39
N VAL A 285 2.36 -14.08 -6.33
CA VAL A 285 1.23 -14.74 -5.67
C VAL A 285 1.37 -14.58 -4.18
N GLU A 286 0.29 -14.22 -3.50
CA GLU A 286 0.20 -14.17 -2.05
C GLU A 286 -0.98 -15.02 -1.57
N LEU A 287 -0.74 -15.81 -0.53
CA LEU A 287 -1.76 -16.45 0.27
C LEU A 287 -1.79 -15.76 1.64
N GLY A 288 -2.96 -15.27 2.01
CA GLY A 288 -3.14 -14.60 3.29
C GLY A 288 -4.31 -15.12 4.10
N TRP A 289 -4.20 -14.92 5.41
CA TRP A 289 -5.26 -15.10 6.36
C TRP A 289 -5.45 -13.80 7.15
N ALA A 290 -6.66 -13.26 7.15
CA ALA A 290 -6.98 -12.02 7.83
C ALA A 290 -8.27 -12.16 8.66
N SER A 291 -8.33 -11.48 9.79
CA SER A 291 -9.53 -11.41 10.65
C SER A 291 -9.54 -10.13 11.48
N GLY A 292 -10.74 -9.70 11.87
CA GLY A 292 -10.95 -8.47 12.64
C GLY A 292 -10.69 -7.21 11.83
N SER A 293 -11.03 -6.08 12.38
CA SER A 293 -10.71 -4.74 11.86
C SER A 293 -9.70 -4.03 12.75
N LEU A 294 -9.03 -3.02 12.22
CA LEU A 294 -8.05 -2.25 12.96
C LEU A 294 -8.72 -1.53 14.16
N GLY A 295 -8.21 -1.75 15.35
CA GLY A 295 -8.84 -1.33 16.61
C GLY A 295 -9.79 -2.37 17.22
N GLU A 296 -10.00 -3.53 16.57
CA GLU A 296 -10.90 -4.61 16.97
C GLU A 296 -10.27 -6.00 16.78
N GLN A 297 -9.04 -6.19 17.28
CA GLN A 297 -8.29 -7.44 17.19
C GLN A 297 -7.93 -7.83 15.74
N TYR A 298 -7.48 -6.86 14.95
CA TYR A 298 -6.97 -7.11 13.61
C TYR A 298 -5.82 -8.11 13.60
N ARG A 299 -5.87 -9.10 12.73
CA ARG A 299 -4.83 -10.11 12.53
C ARG A 299 -4.69 -10.39 11.05
N HIS A 300 -3.46 -10.34 10.57
CA HIS A 300 -3.14 -10.59 9.17
C HIS A 300 -1.83 -11.36 9.08
N TYR A 301 -1.85 -12.54 8.46
CA TYR A 301 -0.68 -13.37 8.21
C TYR A 301 -0.65 -13.69 6.72
N ARG A 302 0.52 -13.54 6.10
CA ARG A 302 0.67 -13.68 4.66
C ARG A 302 1.99 -14.33 4.29
N ILE A 303 1.98 -15.09 3.21
CA ILE A 303 3.14 -15.63 2.54
C ILE A 303 3.04 -15.33 1.06
N GLY A 304 4.10 -14.75 0.49
CA GLY A 304 4.18 -14.38 -0.90
C GLY A 304 5.37 -15.02 -1.60
N MET A 305 5.22 -15.24 -2.90
CA MET A 305 6.29 -15.64 -3.81
C MET A 305 6.18 -14.82 -5.08
N TRP A 306 7.32 -14.49 -5.67
CA TRP A 306 7.38 -13.71 -6.90
C TRP A 306 8.50 -14.15 -7.82
N ARG A 307 8.35 -13.79 -9.07
CA ARG A 307 9.34 -13.92 -10.12
C ARG A 307 9.37 -12.64 -10.92
N ASP A 308 10.54 -12.25 -11.36
CA ASP A 308 10.71 -11.12 -12.28
C ASP A 308 11.63 -11.48 -13.46
N ASP A 309 11.38 -10.85 -14.60
CA ASP A 309 12.24 -10.87 -15.78
C ASP A 309 12.82 -9.47 -15.98
N THR A 310 13.86 -9.11 -15.24
CA THR A 310 14.49 -7.79 -15.41
C THR A 310 15.35 -7.71 -16.68
N LYS A 311 15.40 -6.52 -17.27
CA LYS A 311 16.06 -6.25 -18.54
C LYS A 311 17.55 -6.57 -18.54
N ASN A 312 18.20 -6.35 -17.42
CA ASN A 312 19.67 -6.34 -17.34
C ASN A 312 20.26 -7.51 -16.56
N SER A 313 19.48 -8.32 -15.89
CA SER A 313 19.99 -9.32 -14.94
C SER A 313 19.36 -10.70 -15.07
N GLY A 314 18.45 -10.90 -16.02
CA GLY A 314 17.75 -12.17 -16.18
C GLY A 314 16.61 -12.36 -15.17
N SER A 315 16.07 -13.58 -15.12
CA SER A 315 14.97 -13.89 -14.21
C SER A 315 15.45 -14.06 -12.77
N GLY A 316 14.76 -13.42 -11.83
CA GLY A 316 14.92 -13.62 -10.41
C GLY A 316 13.68 -14.24 -9.77
N TYR A 317 13.86 -14.78 -8.58
CA TYR A 317 12.79 -15.34 -7.76
C TYR A 317 12.92 -14.81 -6.33
N GLY A 318 11.80 -14.66 -5.68
CA GLY A 318 11.78 -14.27 -4.29
C GLY A 318 10.61 -14.88 -3.55
N GLY A 319 10.66 -14.72 -2.26
CA GLY A 319 9.58 -15.13 -1.36
C GLY A 319 9.71 -14.43 -0.03
N GLY A 320 8.61 -14.36 0.68
CA GLY A 320 8.59 -13.73 1.99
C GLY A 320 7.34 -14.06 2.76
N PHE A 321 7.38 -13.71 4.02
CA PHE A 321 6.21 -13.75 4.88
C PHE A 321 6.08 -12.44 5.67
N GLY A 322 4.87 -12.16 6.12
CA GLY A 322 4.60 -11.03 6.99
C GLY A 322 3.44 -11.30 7.92
N PHE A 323 3.39 -10.55 8.99
CA PHE A 323 2.30 -10.59 9.94
C PHE A 323 2.03 -9.22 10.54
N ASP A 324 0.77 -8.99 10.85
CA ASP A 324 0.27 -7.92 11.71
C ASP A 324 -0.68 -8.57 12.72
N HIS A 325 -0.51 -8.32 14.02
CA HIS A 325 -1.32 -8.94 15.05
C HIS A 325 -1.68 -7.95 16.15
N GLU A 326 -2.89 -7.44 16.09
CA GLU A 326 -3.38 -6.53 17.12
C GLU A 326 -3.76 -7.29 18.39
N PHE A 327 -3.21 -6.84 19.51
CA PHE A 327 -3.61 -7.25 20.84
C PHE A 327 -4.67 -6.29 21.42
N LEU A 328 -5.17 -6.61 22.58
CA LEU A 328 -6.05 -5.71 23.33
C LEU A 328 -5.37 -4.33 23.50
N ASN A 329 -6.16 -3.28 23.44
CA ASN A 329 -5.75 -1.87 23.55
C ASN A 329 -5.05 -1.27 22.30
N GLY A 330 -5.17 -1.91 21.13
CA GLY A 330 -4.71 -1.34 19.87
C GLY A 330 -3.20 -1.42 19.63
N TRP A 331 -2.45 -2.15 20.48
CA TRP A 331 -1.04 -2.45 20.21
C TRP A 331 -0.93 -3.58 19.19
N THR A 332 -0.20 -3.32 18.13
CA THR A 332 -0.07 -4.23 16.99
C THR A 332 1.41 -4.44 16.66
N PRO A 333 2.05 -5.50 17.18
CA PRO A 333 3.30 -5.96 16.60
C PRO A 333 3.08 -6.40 15.15
N PHE A 334 4.04 -6.06 14.32
CA PHE A 334 4.09 -6.47 12.92
C PHE A 334 5.51 -6.86 12.55
N GLY A 335 5.64 -7.63 11.48
CA GLY A 335 6.96 -8.02 11.00
C GLY A 335 6.90 -8.62 9.61
N ARG A 336 8.08 -8.66 8.99
CA ARG A 336 8.26 -9.24 7.67
C ARG A 336 9.65 -9.83 7.52
N PHE A 337 9.74 -10.79 6.62
CA PHE A 337 10.98 -11.33 6.09
C PHE A 337 10.81 -11.56 4.60
N ALA A 338 11.79 -11.19 3.79
CA ALA A 338 11.76 -11.44 2.37
C ALA A 338 13.17 -11.65 1.81
N LEU A 339 13.27 -12.52 0.82
CA LEU A 339 14.47 -12.86 0.09
C LEU A 339 14.22 -12.72 -1.41
N SER A 340 15.23 -12.26 -2.15
CA SER A 340 15.21 -12.25 -3.60
C SER A 340 16.55 -12.76 -4.16
N THR A 341 16.47 -13.54 -5.23
CA THR A 341 17.65 -13.90 -6.03
C THR A 341 17.84 -12.96 -7.23
N SER A 342 16.90 -12.00 -7.39
CA SER A 342 16.99 -11.02 -8.45
C SER A 342 18.13 -10.05 -8.20
N THR A 343 18.94 -9.81 -9.20
CA THR A 343 19.97 -8.77 -9.19
C THR A 343 19.42 -7.42 -9.62
N GLY A 344 18.18 -7.39 -10.09
CA GLY A 344 17.44 -6.15 -10.42
C GLY A 344 16.85 -5.45 -9.20
N THR A 345 16.70 -6.16 -8.07
CA THR A 345 16.27 -5.53 -6.82
C THR A 345 17.43 -4.82 -6.13
N ALA A 346 17.17 -3.67 -5.53
CA ALA A 346 18.16 -2.98 -4.69
C ALA A 346 18.53 -3.84 -3.46
N ILE A 347 17.57 -4.58 -2.93
CA ILE A 347 17.68 -5.37 -1.69
C ILE A 347 17.49 -6.85 -2.00
N LYS A 348 18.45 -7.65 -1.58
CA LYS A 348 18.44 -9.11 -1.70
C LYS A 348 17.69 -9.77 -0.54
N GLN A 349 17.87 -9.24 0.67
CA GLN A 349 17.18 -9.72 1.87
C GLN A 349 16.75 -8.53 2.72
N ILE A 350 15.56 -8.62 3.27
CA ILE A 350 15.05 -7.67 4.26
C ILE A 350 14.34 -8.44 5.37
N GLU A 351 14.63 -8.06 6.59
CA GLU A 351 13.97 -8.55 7.79
C GLU A 351 13.65 -7.38 8.70
N GLY A 352 12.43 -7.34 9.21
CA GLY A 352 12.00 -6.24 10.04
C GLY A 352 10.90 -6.61 11.00
N VAL A 353 10.90 -5.89 12.10
CA VAL A 353 9.87 -5.96 13.14
C VAL A 353 9.50 -4.56 13.58
N GLY A 354 8.26 -4.40 13.97
CA GLY A 354 7.77 -3.13 14.49
C GLY A 354 6.61 -3.30 15.45
N LEU A 355 6.22 -2.20 16.01
CA LEU A 355 5.11 -2.10 16.94
C LEU A 355 4.33 -0.83 16.63
N ALA A 356 3.06 -0.95 16.33
CA ALA A 356 2.16 0.17 16.13
C ALA A 356 1.14 0.25 17.25
N GLN A 357 0.68 1.46 17.54
CA GLN A 357 -0.46 1.69 18.40
C GLN A 357 -1.48 2.53 17.67
N VAL A 358 -2.62 1.92 17.40
CA VAL A 358 -3.80 2.59 16.89
C VAL A 358 -4.52 3.27 18.05
N ARG A 359 -4.92 4.52 17.87
CA ARG A 359 -5.55 5.35 18.91
C ARG A 359 -4.66 5.57 20.14
N PRO A 360 -3.39 5.99 19.98
CA PRO A 360 -2.54 6.32 21.11
C PRO A 360 -3.25 7.36 21.99
N PHE A 361 -3.14 7.20 23.31
CA PHE A 361 -3.86 8.03 24.29
C PHE A 361 -5.40 8.03 24.11
N GLY A 362 -5.98 6.99 23.48
CA GLY A 362 -7.42 6.89 23.22
C GLY A 362 -7.94 7.78 22.08
N ARG A 363 -7.06 8.49 21.35
CA ARG A 363 -7.44 9.45 20.30
C ARG A 363 -7.64 8.76 18.94
N ARG A 364 -8.87 8.77 18.43
CA ARG A 364 -9.18 8.22 17.11
C ARG A 364 -8.56 9.08 16.00
N GLY A 365 -7.93 8.44 15.03
CA GLY A 365 -7.24 9.10 13.92
C GLY A 365 -5.75 9.34 14.15
N ASP A 366 -5.28 9.25 15.41
CA ASP A 366 -3.85 9.24 15.69
C ASP A 366 -3.25 7.85 15.50
N LEU A 367 -1.96 7.80 15.14
CA LEU A 367 -1.19 6.57 14.97
C LEU A 367 0.23 6.81 15.47
N PHE A 368 0.75 5.87 16.25
CA PHE A 368 2.15 5.82 16.65
C PHE A 368 2.73 4.50 16.17
N ALA A 369 3.95 4.51 15.63
CA ALA A 369 4.66 3.28 15.34
C ALA A 369 6.17 3.45 15.46
N ILE A 370 6.82 2.32 15.74
CA ILE A 370 8.27 2.13 15.71
C ILE A 370 8.58 0.89 14.88
N ALA A 371 9.69 0.90 14.14
CA ALA A 371 10.16 -0.25 13.39
C ALA A 371 11.68 -0.30 13.37
N PHE A 372 12.19 -1.52 13.25
CA PHE A 372 13.59 -1.80 12.97
C PHE A 372 13.66 -2.77 11.81
N ASN A 373 14.46 -2.45 10.81
CA ASN A 373 14.74 -3.31 9.68
C ASN A 373 16.24 -3.49 9.50
N HIS A 374 16.63 -4.70 9.11
CA HIS A 374 17.96 -5.03 8.63
C HIS A 374 17.85 -5.50 7.19
N SER A 375 18.77 -5.05 6.33
CA SER A 375 18.75 -5.36 4.91
C SER A 375 20.12 -5.70 4.37
N GLU A 376 20.16 -6.67 3.47
CA GLU A 376 21.30 -7.00 2.64
C GLU A 376 21.02 -6.48 1.23
N ALA A 377 21.84 -5.54 0.77
CA ALA A 377 21.74 -5.03 -0.59
C ALA A 377 22.25 -6.05 -1.62
N SER A 378 21.63 -6.07 -2.81
CA SER A 378 22.13 -6.86 -3.93
C SER A 378 23.50 -6.39 -4.39
N HIS A 379 23.73 -5.07 -4.32
CA HIS A 379 24.99 -4.41 -4.62
C HIS A 379 25.24 -3.33 -3.58
N GLY A 380 26.34 -3.42 -2.85
CA GLY A 380 26.66 -2.44 -1.83
C GLY A 380 27.89 -2.82 -1.04
N LYS A 381 28.33 -1.92 -0.16
CA LYS A 381 29.49 -2.14 0.69
C LYS A 381 29.13 -2.66 2.07
N HIS A 382 27.94 -2.31 2.53
CA HIS A 382 27.48 -2.56 3.89
C HIS A 382 26.07 -3.14 3.90
N HIS A 383 25.76 -3.92 4.92
CA HIS A 383 24.40 -4.21 5.33
C HIS A 383 23.89 -2.98 6.08
N GLU A 384 22.75 -2.48 5.67
CA GLU A 384 22.15 -1.30 6.27
C GLU A 384 21.01 -1.71 7.20
N SER A 385 20.97 -1.08 8.38
CA SER A 385 19.84 -1.23 9.29
C SER A 385 19.21 0.12 9.52
N VAL A 386 17.90 0.14 9.68
CA VAL A 386 17.14 1.35 9.95
C VAL A 386 16.22 1.15 11.14
N PHE A 387 16.34 2.06 12.10
CA PHE A 387 15.31 2.28 13.10
C PHE A 387 14.51 3.52 12.71
N GLU A 388 13.20 3.42 12.75
CA GLU A 388 12.30 4.54 12.45
C GLU A 388 11.17 4.59 13.47
N SER A 389 10.75 5.79 13.83
CA SER A 389 9.61 6.04 14.71
C SER A 389 8.86 7.27 14.25
N PHE A 390 7.54 7.21 14.20
CA PHE A 390 6.71 8.35 13.88
C PHE A 390 5.48 8.45 14.78
N TYR A 391 4.93 9.65 14.86
CA TYR A 391 3.62 9.90 15.46
C TYR A 391 2.77 10.71 14.48
N ARG A 392 1.61 10.18 14.06
CA ARG A 392 0.63 10.93 13.28
C ARG A 392 -0.44 11.48 14.19
N LEU A 393 -0.46 12.80 14.32
CA LEU A 393 -1.46 13.55 15.05
C LEU A 393 -2.56 14.05 14.11
N ARG A 394 -3.80 13.70 14.37
CA ARG A 394 -4.95 14.31 13.71
C ARG A 394 -5.19 15.70 14.31
N LEU A 395 -4.61 16.73 13.70
CA LEU A 395 -4.69 18.10 14.21
C LEU A 395 -6.09 18.69 14.00
N THR A 396 -6.58 18.67 12.76
CA THR A 396 -7.95 19.08 12.38
C THR A 396 -8.60 17.98 11.56
N GLN A 397 -9.82 18.18 11.09
CA GLN A 397 -10.47 17.25 10.19
C GLN A 397 -9.72 17.12 8.85
N SER A 398 -9.02 18.16 8.44
CA SER A 398 -8.31 18.25 7.16
C SER A 398 -6.78 18.19 7.29
N VAL A 399 -6.21 18.16 8.50
CA VAL A 399 -4.75 18.25 8.71
C VAL A 399 -4.24 17.16 9.64
N ASN A 400 -3.27 16.40 9.15
CA ASN A 400 -2.39 15.58 9.97
C ASN A 400 -1.03 16.27 10.15
N LEU A 401 -0.45 16.13 11.34
CA LEU A 401 0.94 16.51 11.63
C LEU A 401 1.68 15.30 12.20
N GLY A 402 3.00 15.22 11.97
CA GLY A 402 3.77 14.14 12.55
C GLY A 402 5.26 14.44 12.61
N PRO A 403 5.88 14.29 13.80
CA PRO A 403 7.31 14.10 13.89
C PRO A 403 7.68 12.72 13.38
N ASP A 404 8.89 12.62 12.84
CA ASP A 404 9.52 11.41 12.37
C ASP A 404 10.98 11.38 12.80
N LEU A 405 11.45 10.23 13.23
CA LEU A 405 12.85 10.00 13.65
C LEU A 405 13.35 8.75 12.96
N GLU A 406 14.39 8.89 12.14
CA GLU A 406 15.09 7.77 11.54
C GLU A 406 16.54 7.70 12.03
N VAL A 407 17.06 6.50 12.18
CA VAL A 407 18.49 6.22 12.41
C VAL A 407 18.93 5.18 11.40
N SER A 408 19.72 5.61 10.40
CA SER A 408 20.30 4.70 9.42
C SER A 408 21.68 4.27 9.93
N ILE A 409 21.86 2.96 10.06
CA ILE A 409 23.09 2.36 10.59
C ILE A 409 23.84 1.73 9.41
N HIS A 410 25.05 2.21 9.15
CA HIS A 410 25.92 1.74 8.08
C HIS A 410 25.27 1.83 6.69
N PRO A 411 24.98 3.03 6.18
CA PRO A 411 24.37 3.20 4.85
C PRO A 411 25.09 2.38 3.78
N THR A 412 24.31 1.72 2.93
CA THR A 412 24.75 0.66 1.99
C THR A 412 25.93 1.06 1.10
N TYR A 413 25.90 2.28 0.56
CA TYR A 413 26.90 2.77 -0.41
C TYR A 413 27.92 3.73 0.20
N ALA A 414 27.83 4.00 1.49
CA ALA A 414 28.74 4.90 2.18
C ALA A 414 30.19 4.42 2.07
N THR A 415 31.13 5.35 1.90
CA THR A 415 32.59 5.03 1.82
C THR A 415 33.18 4.72 3.17
N LYS A 416 32.61 5.26 4.24
CA LYS A 416 33.01 5.04 5.65
C LYS A 416 31.76 4.63 6.43
N THR A 417 31.94 3.83 7.46
CA THR A 417 30.85 3.50 8.39
C THR A 417 30.49 4.69 9.25
N TYR A 418 29.23 5.05 9.29
CA TYR A 418 28.67 6.08 10.15
C TYR A 418 27.16 5.82 10.37
N THR A 419 26.56 6.57 11.27
CA THR A 419 25.17 6.36 11.67
C THR A 419 24.46 7.72 11.71
N PRO A 420 23.91 8.19 10.58
CA PRO A 420 23.15 9.43 10.54
C PRO A 420 21.80 9.25 11.22
N THR A 421 21.39 10.27 11.95
CA THR A 421 20.05 10.42 12.50
C THR A 421 19.32 11.49 11.70
N LEU A 422 18.10 11.18 11.25
CA LEU A 422 17.24 12.11 10.53
C LEU A 422 16.07 12.51 11.44
N LEU A 423 15.86 13.80 11.52
CA LEU A 423 14.71 14.39 12.21
C LEU A 423 13.74 14.91 11.16
N GLY A 424 12.55 14.33 11.13
CA GLY A 424 11.49 14.66 10.18
C GLY A 424 10.34 15.43 10.83
N ALA A 425 9.73 16.31 10.05
CA ALA A 425 8.43 16.92 10.36
C ALA A 425 7.56 16.87 9.12
N ARG A 426 6.45 16.16 9.21
CA ARG A 426 5.50 15.92 8.12
C ARG A 426 4.17 16.59 8.41
N MET A 427 3.60 17.21 7.38
CA MET A 427 2.24 17.75 7.39
C MET A 427 1.49 17.22 6.17
N GLU A 428 0.31 16.65 6.39
CA GLU A 428 -0.60 16.25 5.33
C GLU A 428 -1.88 17.09 5.41
N ILE A 429 -2.31 17.62 4.28
CA ILE A 429 -3.57 18.35 4.11
C ILE A 429 -4.47 17.51 3.21
N ILE A 430 -5.68 17.23 3.65
CA ILE A 430 -6.67 16.37 3.00
C ILE A 430 -7.85 17.22 2.55
N PHE A 431 -8.22 17.17 1.28
CA PHE A 431 -9.32 17.95 0.71
C PHE A 431 -9.97 17.28 -0.51
#